data_a6f3ab8ed4dc240b35a5d7f4d9521868
#
_entry.id   a6f3ab8ed4dc240b35a5d7f4d9521868
#
_cell.length_a   1.000
_cell.length_b   1.000
_cell.length_c   1.000
_cell.angle_alpha   90.00
_cell.angle_beta   90.00
_cell.angle_gamma   90.00
#
_symmetry.space_group_name_H-M   'P 1'
#
loop_
_entity.id
_entity.type
_entity.pdbx_description
1 polymer ?
#
loop_
_entity_poly.entity_id
_entity_poly.type
_entity_poly.pdbx_seq_one_letter_code
_entity_poly.pdbx_strand_id
1 'polypeptide(L)'
;MNNIDFDAIDLTKEAPVTEPERQYYYIAKARKYVSEKAQEIGRNLTFCVTTFGYQMNARDSEKLVGVLELIGYKEEPDEEKADFVIYNTCTVRENANLRVYGRLGQLGAKKKKNPHMFIGLCGCMMQEPTVVEKIKKSYRFVDLIFGTHNIYKFAELIVTRFESERMVIDIWKDTDKIVEDLPSERKFSFKSGVNIMFGCNNFCSYCIVPYVRGRERSRNPKDIIREIEGLVADGVVEVMLLGQNVNSYGKNLEEPMTFAQLLQEIEKIEGLERIRFMTSHPKDLSDELIDVMAHSKKICKHLHLPVQSGSSRILQKMNRHYTKEHYLEVVRKIREAVPDISLTTDIIVGFPGETEEDFQDTLDIVRQVRYDSAFTFIYSKRTGTPAAAMEDQVPDDVVKDRFDRLLKEVQQISAEVCSVHQGTTQDVLVESVNDHDPSLVTGRMSNNLLVHFPGDESMIGKIVTVYLKEAKGFYYMGELCK
;
A
#
# COMPACT_ATOMS: atom_id res chain seq x y z
N MET A 1 -11.32 -15.73 11.11
CA MET A 1 -12.67 -15.18 10.82
C MET A 1 -13.71 -16.02 11.54
N ASN A 2 -14.68 -15.39 12.22
CA ASN A 2 -15.84 -16.13 12.74
C ASN A 2 -16.51 -16.85 11.56
N ASN A 3 -16.83 -18.13 11.70
CA ASN A 3 -17.57 -18.92 10.71
C ASN A 3 -19.00 -18.35 10.58
N ILE A 4 -19.15 -17.29 9.76
CA ILE A 4 -20.45 -16.71 9.46
C ILE A 4 -21.13 -17.60 8.42
N ASP A 5 -22.26 -18.16 8.78
CA ASP A 5 -23.13 -18.89 7.86
C ASP A 5 -23.98 -17.88 7.08
N PHE A 6 -23.52 -17.52 5.89
CA PHE A 6 -24.24 -16.58 5.02
C PHE A 6 -25.55 -17.16 4.49
N ASP A 7 -25.70 -18.49 4.44
CA ASP A 7 -26.91 -19.16 3.97
C ASP A 7 -28.02 -19.14 5.05
N ALA A 8 -27.66 -18.95 6.32
CA ALA A 8 -28.60 -18.79 7.42
C ALA A 8 -29.15 -17.37 7.58
N ILE A 9 -28.65 -16.39 6.82
CA ILE A 9 -29.12 -15.01 6.90
C ILE A 9 -30.50 -14.84 6.27
N ASP A 10 -31.46 -14.36 7.06
CA ASP A 10 -32.86 -14.14 6.63
C ASP A 10 -32.98 -12.90 5.72
N LEU A 11 -33.01 -13.12 4.42
CA LEU A 11 -33.12 -12.07 3.39
C LEU A 11 -34.54 -11.51 3.21
N THR A 12 -35.54 -12.03 3.95
CA THR A 12 -36.92 -11.50 3.93
C THR A 12 -37.06 -10.27 4.84
N LYS A 13 -36.12 -10.07 5.77
CA LYS A 13 -36.07 -8.93 6.67
C LYS A 13 -35.34 -7.75 6.02
N GLU A 14 -35.56 -6.56 6.57
CA GLU A 14 -34.78 -5.39 6.21
C GLU A 14 -33.30 -5.58 6.57
N ALA A 15 -32.40 -4.96 5.77
CA ALA A 15 -30.98 -5.00 6.04
C ALA A 15 -30.67 -4.35 7.40
N PRO A 16 -29.78 -4.93 8.23
CA PRO A 16 -29.33 -4.33 9.47
C PRO A 16 -28.83 -2.88 9.27
N VAL A 17 -28.94 -2.06 10.30
CA VAL A 17 -28.43 -0.67 10.29
C VAL A 17 -26.97 -0.63 10.72
N THR A 18 -26.55 -1.59 11.55
CA THR A 18 -25.20 -1.70 12.13
C THR A 18 -24.23 -2.38 11.18
N GLU A 19 -22.99 -1.97 11.21
CA GLU A 19 -21.85 -2.63 10.54
C GLU A 19 -21.10 -3.51 11.57
N PRO A 20 -20.54 -4.66 11.16
CA PRO A 20 -20.47 -5.24 9.82
C PRO A 20 -21.69 -6.06 9.38
N GLU A 21 -22.71 -6.26 10.25
CA GLU A 21 -23.89 -7.13 9.98
C GLU A 21 -24.64 -6.71 8.71
N ARG A 22 -24.69 -5.40 8.45
CA ARG A 22 -25.27 -4.87 7.21
C ARG A 22 -24.56 -5.43 5.98
N GLN A 23 -23.23 -5.47 5.99
CA GLN A 23 -22.47 -5.99 4.85
C GLN A 23 -22.61 -7.50 4.74
N TYR A 24 -22.71 -8.23 5.82
CA TYR A 24 -22.99 -9.67 5.80
C TYR A 24 -24.34 -9.98 5.14
N TYR A 25 -25.37 -9.19 5.45
CA TYR A 25 -26.68 -9.30 4.77
C TYR A 25 -26.55 -9.08 3.27
N TYR A 26 -25.80 -8.06 2.84
CA TYR A 26 -25.60 -7.78 1.41
C TYR A 26 -24.70 -8.82 0.73
N ILE A 27 -23.75 -9.42 1.41
CA ILE A 27 -22.97 -10.55 0.89
C ILE A 27 -23.89 -11.73 0.62
N ALA A 28 -24.75 -12.11 1.59
CA ALA A 28 -25.73 -13.17 1.43
C ALA A 28 -26.68 -12.90 0.25
N LYS A 29 -27.17 -11.67 0.13
CA LYS A 29 -28.06 -11.24 -0.96
C LYS A 29 -27.38 -11.27 -2.32
N ALA A 30 -26.14 -10.77 -2.42
CA ALA A 30 -25.35 -10.81 -3.63
C ALA A 30 -25.05 -12.25 -4.07
N ARG A 31 -24.76 -13.15 -3.12
CA ARG A 31 -24.53 -14.57 -3.35
C ARG A 31 -25.71 -15.24 -4.05
N LYS A 32 -26.93 -14.89 -3.64
CA LYS A 32 -28.16 -15.39 -4.31
C LYS A 32 -28.21 -14.95 -5.78
N TYR A 33 -28.01 -13.65 -6.05
CA TYR A 33 -28.01 -13.13 -7.42
C TYR A 33 -26.91 -13.77 -8.30
N VAL A 34 -25.70 -13.94 -7.75
CA VAL A 34 -24.60 -14.58 -8.48
C VAL A 34 -24.90 -16.05 -8.77
N SER A 35 -25.50 -16.78 -7.82
CA SER A 35 -25.91 -18.18 -8.02
C SER A 35 -26.98 -18.31 -9.10
N GLU A 36 -28.00 -17.48 -9.07
CA GLU A 36 -29.06 -17.46 -10.10
C GLU A 36 -28.46 -17.17 -11.48
N LYS A 37 -27.54 -16.21 -11.57
CA LYS A 37 -26.87 -15.86 -12.83
C LYS A 37 -25.94 -16.97 -13.33
N ALA A 38 -25.22 -17.63 -12.43
CA ALA A 38 -24.38 -18.78 -12.78
C ALA A 38 -25.20 -19.96 -13.34
N GLN A 39 -26.40 -20.21 -12.78
CA GLN A 39 -27.34 -21.22 -13.29
C GLN A 39 -27.88 -20.84 -14.68
N GLU A 40 -28.25 -19.57 -14.89
CA GLU A 40 -28.70 -19.06 -16.20
C GLU A 40 -27.62 -19.25 -17.30
N ILE A 41 -26.36 -18.98 -16.97
CA ILE A 41 -25.24 -19.06 -17.91
C ILE A 41 -24.69 -20.49 -18.03
N GLY A 42 -24.97 -21.36 -17.04
CA GLY A 42 -24.54 -22.79 -17.05
C GLY A 42 -23.08 -22.99 -16.63
N ARG A 43 -22.43 -21.99 -15.97
CA ARG A 43 -21.07 -22.08 -15.44
C ARG A 43 -20.86 -21.12 -14.27
N ASN A 44 -19.80 -21.35 -13.49
CA ASN A 44 -19.35 -20.39 -12.49
C ASN A 44 -18.97 -19.06 -13.14
N LEU A 45 -19.35 -17.96 -12.49
CA LEU A 45 -18.90 -16.62 -12.87
C LEU A 45 -17.48 -16.37 -12.38
N THR A 46 -16.74 -15.55 -13.12
CA THR A 46 -15.32 -15.27 -12.85
C THR A 46 -15.06 -13.79 -12.62
N PHE A 47 -14.01 -13.46 -11.87
CA PHE A 47 -13.59 -12.09 -11.63
C PHE A 47 -12.11 -11.86 -11.86
N CYS A 48 -11.75 -10.61 -12.18
CA CYS A 48 -10.37 -10.13 -12.22
C CYS A 48 -10.27 -8.81 -11.48
N VAL A 49 -9.40 -8.75 -10.45
CA VAL A 49 -9.08 -7.51 -9.72
C VAL A 49 -7.71 -7.02 -10.13
N THR A 50 -7.63 -5.82 -10.72
CA THR A 50 -6.36 -5.17 -11.04
C THR A 50 -6.12 -4.00 -10.09
N THR A 51 -4.98 -4.06 -9.37
CA THR A 51 -4.57 -3.02 -8.43
C THR A 51 -3.57 -2.06 -9.08
N PHE A 52 -3.93 -0.78 -9.14
CA PHE A 52 -3.03 0.31 -9.50
C PHE A 52 -2.66 1.05 -8.21
N GLY A 53 -1.40 1.04 -7.82
CA GLY A 53 -0.97 1.79 -6.63
C GLY A 53 -0.05 1.02 -5.70
N TYR A 54 -0.09 1.39 -4.43
CA TYR A 54 0.81 0.90 -3.39
C TYR A 54 0.13 -0.07 -2.42
N GLN A 55 0.81 -0.42 -1.35
CA GLN A 55 0.42 -1.45 -0.36
C GLN A 55 -1.00 -1.26 0.20
N MET A 56 -1.42 -0.02 0.51
CA MET A 56 -2.80 0.21 0.97
C MET A 56 -3.85 -0.12 -0.09
N ASN A 57 -3.57 0.17 -1.38
CA ASN A 57 -4.47 -0.25 -2.45
C ASN A 57 -4.47 -1.78 -2.61
N ALA A 58 -3.31 -2.42 -2.42
CA ALA A 58 -3.25 -3.89 -2.42
C ALA A 58 -4.11 -4.47 -1.29
N ARG A 59 -4.02 -3.92 -0.07
CA ARG A 59 -4.88 -4.33 1.06
C ARG A 59 -6.36 -4.08 0.81
N ASP A 60 -6.70 -2.94 0.19
CA ASP A 60 -8.08 -2.66 -0.25
C ASP A 60 -8.56 -3.71 -1.26
N SER A 61 -7.69 -4.13 -2.20
CA SER A 61 -8.02 -5.18 -3.19
C SER A 61 -8.23 -6.55 -2.55
N GLU A 62 -7.48 -6.93 -1.53
CA GLU A 62 -7.70 -8.17 -0.78
C GLU A 62 -9.13 -8.24 -0.19
N LYS A 63 -9.67 -7.11 0.27
CA LYS A 63 -11.07 -7.02 0.73
C LYS A 63 -12.06 -7.21 -0.42
N LEU A 64 -11.79 -6.60 -1.58
CA LEU A 64 -12.64 -6.78 -2.78
C LEU A 64 -12.64 -8.24 -3.24
N VAL A 65 -11.48 -8.88 -3.29
CA VAL A 65 -11.33 -10.30 -3.63
C VAL A 65 -12.11 -11.17 -2.65
N GLY A 66 -11.92 -10.98 -1.34
CA GLY A 66 -12.63 -11.76 -0.33
C GLY A 66 -14.15 -11.66 -0.44
N VAL A 67 -14.69 -10.47 -0.75
CA VAL A 67 -16.14 -10.32 -1.00
C VAL A 67 -16.56 -11.05 -2.28
N LEU A 68 -15.79 -10.93 -3.39
CA LEU A 68 -16.12 -11.57 -4.68
C LEU A 68 -16.14 -13.10 -4.56
N GLU A 69 -15.18 -13.68 -3.86
CA GLU A 69 -15.15 -15.12 -3.61
C GLU A 69 -16.32 -15.60 -2.75
N LEU A 70 -16.63 -14.87 -1.68
CA LEU A 70 -17.76 -15.20 -0.81
C LEU A 70 -19.12 -15.12 -1.51
N ILE A 71 -19.29 -14.21 -2.45
CA ILE A 71 -20.55 -14.14 -3.23
C ILE A 71 -20.59 -15.14 -4.39
N GLY A 72 -19.51 -15.91 -4.63
CA GLY A 72 -19.52 -17.08 -5.51
C GLY A 72 -18.78 -16.90 -6.84
N TYR A 73 -18.07 -15.79 -7.06
CA TYR A 73 -17.17 -15.66 -8.20
C TYR A 73 -15.88 -16.47 -8.00
N LYS A 74 -15.23 -16.87 -9.08
CA LYS A 74 -13.93 -17.51 -9.13
C LYS A 74 -12.90 -16.59 -9.77
N GLU A 75 -11.66 -16.61 -9.31
CA GLU A 75 -10.61 -15.79 -9.89
C GLU A 75 -10.29 -16.21 -11.34
N GLU A 76 -10.13 -15.22 -12.22
CA GLU A 76 -9.67 -15.34 -13.60
C GLU A 76 -8.59 -14.29 -13.85
N PRO A 77 -7.32 -14.69 -14.05
CA PRO A 77 -6.22 -13.74 -14.24
C PRO A 77 -6.35 -12.87 -15.49
N ASP A 78 -7.02 -13.40 -16.52
CA ASP A 78 -7.25 -12.70 -17.78
C ASP A 78 -8.51 -11.83 -17.72
N GLU A 79 -8.31 -10.52 -17.57
CA GLU A 79 -9.42 -9.57 -17.50
C GLU A 79 -10.35 -9.57 -18.72
N GLU A 80 -9.85 -10.05 -19.88
CA GLU A 80 -10.67 -10.15 -21.08
C GLU A 80 -11.66 -11.34 -21.07
N LYS A 81 -11.43 -12.31 -20.17
CA LYS A 81 -12.28 -13.50 -19.99
C LYS A 81 -13.17 -13.42 -18.75
N ALA A 82 -12.82 -12.54 -17.80
CA ALA A 82 -13.55 -12.39 -16.55
C ALA A 82 -14.96 -11.82 -16.77
N ASP A 83 -15.93 -12.31 -15.99
CA ASP A 83 -17.30 -11.79 -15.98
C ASP A 83 -17.43 -10.52 -15.15
N PHE A 84 -16.57 -10.34 -14.15
CA PHE A 84 -16.47 -9.12 -13.36
C PHE A 84 -15.02 -8.62 -13.33
N VAL A 85 -14.79 -7.44 -13.90
CA VAL A 85 -13.48 -6.78 -13.84
C VAL A 85 -13.58 -5.57 -12.94
N ILE A 86 -12.67 -5.46 -11.97
CA ILE A 86 -12.58 -4.31 -11.09
C ILE A 86 -11.17 -3.71 -11.10
N TYR A 87 -11.08 -2.38 -11.27
CA TYR A 87 -9.85 -1.62 -11.16
C TYR A 87 -9.84 -0.84 -9.87
N ASN A 88 -8.95 -1.22 -8.95
CA ASN A 88 -8.62 -0.43 -7.77
C ASN A 88 -7.52 0.56 -8.14
N THR A 89 -7.89 1.83 -8.26
CA THR A 89 -7.12 2.86 -8.93
C THR A 89 -6.35 3.75 -7.96
N CYS A 90 -5.26 4.34 -8.44
CA CYS A 90 -4.41 5.25 -7.70
C CYS A 90 -4.28 6.58 -8.46
N THR A 91 -4.24 7.70 -7.73
CA THR A 91 -4.04 9.02 -8.30
C THR A 91 -2.67 9.63 -7.99
N VAL A 92 -1.82 8.91 -7.25
CA VAL A 92 -0.48 9.40 -6.89
C VAL A 92 0.47 9.48 -8.10
N ARG A 93 0.23 8.71 -9.16
CA ARG A 93 1.02 8.74 -10.40
C ARG A 93 0.13 9.03 -11.61
N GLU A 94 0.46 10.08 -12.36
CA GLU A 94 -0.29 10.48 -13.57
C GLU A 94 -0.35 9.37 -14.63
N ASN A 95 0.75 8.64 -14.83
CA ASN A 95 0.79 7.49 -15.73
C ASN A 95 -0.18 6.37 -15.33
N ALA A 96 -0.62 6.28 -14.06
CA ALA A 96 -1.63 5.33 -13.64
C ALA A 96 -2.98 5.65 -14.27
N ASN A 97 -3.37 6.93 -14.33
CA ASN A 97 -4.63 7.38 -14.93
C ASN A 97 -4.70 7.03 -16.43
N LEU A 98 -3.61 7.29 -17.17
CA LEU A 98 -3.54 6.98 -18.60
C LEU A 98 -3.67 5.48 -18.88
N ARG A 99 -3.01 4.64 -18.07
CA ARG A 99 -3.13 3.18 -18.17
C ARG A 99 -4.56 2.70 -17.91
N VAL A 100 -5.23 3.27 -16.89
CA VAL A 100 -6.65 2.94 -16.60
C VAL A 100 -7.54 3.26 -17.78
N TYR A 101 -7.41 4.45 -18.38
CA TYR A 101 -8.22 4.83 -19.54
C TYR A 101 -7.96 3.94 -20.76
N GLY A 102 -6.71 3.58 -21.04
CA GLY A 102 -6.35 2.68 -22.14
C GLY A 102 -7.01 1.30 -21.99
N ARG A 103 -6.88 0.71 -20.79
CA ARG A 103 -7.48 -0.61 -20.49
C ARG A 103 -9.01 -0.55 -20.48
N LEU A 104 -9.62 0.53 -19.97
CA LEU A 104 -11.08 0.72 -20.05
C LEU A 104 -11.58 0.73 -21.50
N GLY A 105 -10.83 1.34 -22.43
CA GLY A 105 -11.19 1.30 -23.84
C GLY A 105 -11.27 -0.13 -24.39
N GLN A 106 -10.33 -1.00 -24.02
CA GLN A 106 -10.30 -2.41 -24.39
C GLN A 106 -11.48 -3.17 -23.76
N LEU A 107 -11.73 -2.98 -22.46
CA LEU A 107 -12.88 -3.60 -21.77
C LEU A 107 -14.23 -3.17 -22.37
N GLY A 108 -14.36 -1.91 -22.80
CA GLY A 108 -15.57 -1.43 -23.49
C GLY A 108 -15.84 -2.15 -24.81
N ALA A 109 -14.79 -2.48 -25.55
CA ALA A 109 -14.92 -3.29 -26.77
C ALA A 109 -15.31 -4.75 -26.47
N LYS A 110 -14.80 -5.32 -25.37
CA LYS A 110 -15.16 -6.66 -24.88
C LYS A 110 -16.61 -6.71 -24.38
N LYS A 111 -17.02 -5.74 -23.56
CA LYS A 111 -18.39 -5.66 -23.03
C LYS A 111 -19.45 -5.58 -24.13
N LYS A 112 -19.15 -4.97 -25.28
CA LYS A 112 -20.06 -5.02 -26.46
C LYS A 112 -20.30 -6.43 -26.98
N LYS A 113 -19.32 -7.34 -26.84
CA LYS A 113 -19.41 -8.75 -27.24
C LYS A 113 -19.97 -9.63 -26.12
N ASN A 114 -19.73 -9.26 -24.86
CA ASN A 114 -20.26 -9.90 -23.67
C ASN A 114 -21.02 -8.86 -22.81
N PRO A 115 -22.30 -8.59 -23.08
CA PRO A 115 -23.10 -7.58 -22.37
C PRO A 115 -23.25 -7.88 -20.86
N HIS A 116 -23.07 -9.13 -20.45
CA HIS A 116 -23.15 -9.56 -19.04
C HIS A 116 -21.89 -9.25 -18.24
N MET A 117 -20.80 -8.84 -18.90
CA MET A 117 -19.56 -8.43 -18.22
C MET A 117 -19.85 -7.23 -17.32
N PHE A 118 -19.42 -7.31 -16.07
CA PHE A 118 -19.55 -6.27 -15.07
C PHE A 118 -18.21 -5.53 -14.90
N ILE A 119 -18.21 -4.20 -14.90
CA ILE A 119 -17.00 -3.39 -14.81
C ILE A 119 -17.13 -2.41 -13.64
N GLY A 120 -16.23 -2.56 -12.64
CA GLY A 120 -16.15 -1.70 -11.48
C GLY A 120 -14.87 -0.85 -11.44
N LEU A 121 -14.98 0.36 -10.94
CA LEU A 121 -13.85 1.26 -10.68
C LEU A 121 -13.90 1.73 -9.25
N CYS A 122 -12.78 1.65 -8.54
CA CYS A 122 -12.68 2.16 -7.19
C CYS A 122 -11.29 2.76 -6.90
N GLY A 123 -11.10 3.20 -5.67
CA GLY A 123 -9.82 3.71 -5.19
C GLY A 123 -9.66 5.22 -5.31
N CYS A 124 -8.41 5.69 -5.10
CA CYS A 124 -8.12 7.12 -4.94
C CYS A 124 -8.48 7.97 -6.17
N MET A 125 -8.32 7.44 -7.39
CA MET A 125 -8.66 8.15 -8.62
C MET A 125 -10.15 8.48 -8.72
N MET A 126 -11.01 7.65 -8.10
CA MET A 126 -12.46 7.88 -8.09
C MET A 126 -12.88 8.98 -7.10
N GLN A 127 -11.98 9.50 -6.28
CA GLN A 127 -12.23 10.66 -5.43
C GLN A 127 -12.07 12.01 -6.18
N GLU A 128 -11.57 11.99 -7.42
CA GLU A 128 -11.40 13.18 -8.24
C GLU A 128 -12.67 13.47 -9.07
N PRO A 129 -13.42 14.57 -8.81
CA PRO A 129 -14.69 14.84 -9.49
C PRO A 129 -14.54 14.94 -11.01
N THR A 130 -13.42 15.50 -11.51
CA THR A 130 -13.15 15.64 -12.95
C THR A 130 -12.98 14.30 -13.65
N VAL A 131 -12.36 13.33 -12.97
CA VAL A 131 -12.19 11.98 -13.46
C VAL A 131 -13.54 11.25 -13.54
N VAL A 132 -14.34 11.35 -12.47
CA VAL A 132 -15.67 10.73 -12.42
C VAL A 132 -16.57 11.26 -13.51
N GLU A 133 -16.60 12.58 -13.72
CA GLU A 133 -17.39 13.19 -14.80
C GLU A 133 -16.92 12.76 -16.18
N LYS A 134 -15.60 12.58 -16.38
CA LYS A 134 -15.07 12.04 -17.63
C LYS A 134 -15.53 10.58 -17.85
N ILE A 135 -15.51 9.75 -16.81
CA ILE A 135 -15.97 8.36 -16.89
C ILE A 135 -17.46 8.31 -17.21
N LYS A 136 -18.29 9.08 -16.51
CA LYS A 136 -19.74 9.18 -16.77
C LYS A 136 -20.07 9.54 -18.22
N LYS A 137 -19.30 10.45 -18.81
CA LYS A 137 -19.52 10.92 -20.18
C LYS A 137 -19.00 9.95 -21.22
N SER A 138 -17.78 9.43 -21.04
CA SER A 138 -17.03 8.72 -22.08
C SER A 138 -17.02 7.19 -21.93
N TYR A 139 -17.33 6.66 -20.74
CA TYR A 139 -17.24 5.23 -20.40
C TYR A 139 -18.55 4.73 -19.79
N ARG A 140 -19.68 5.01 -20.46
CA ARG A 140 -21.05 4.70 -19.98
C ARG A 140 -21.31 3.20 -19.77
N PHE A 141 -20.41 2.35 -20.22
CA PHE A 141 -20.46 0.91 -20.06
C PHE A 141 -19.92 0.45 -18.69
N VAL A 142 -19.34 1.34 -17.87
CA VAL A 142 -18.93 1.04 -16.49
C VAL A 142 -20.18 0.87 -15.64
N ASP A 143 -20.20 -0.15 -14.78
CA ASP A 143 -21.36 -0.51 -13.96
C ASP A 143 -21.31 0.11 -12.56
N LEU A 144 -20.10 0.20 -11.98
CA LEU A 144 -19.91 0.58 -10.58
C LEU A 144 -18.73 1.52 -10.42
N ILE A 145 -18.92 2.64 -9.71
CA ILE A 145 -17.89 3.60 -9.36
C ILE A 145 -18.03 3.94 -7.87
N PHE A 146 -16.97 3.73 -7.07
CA PHE A 146 -16.98 4.07 -5.64
C PHE A 146 -15.61 4.53 -5.17
N GLY A 147 -15.60 5.28 -4.07
CA GLY A 147 -14.39 5.90 -3.53
C GLY A 147 -13.64 5.02 -2.54
N THR A 148 -12.58 5.59 -1.95
CA THR A 148 -11.77 4.93 -0.90
C THR A 148 -12.48 4.87 0.43
N HIS A 149 -13.43 5.78 0.70
CA HIS A 149 -14.11 5.93 1.99
C HIS A 149 -15.21 4.91 2.22
N ASN A 150 -15.73 4.31 1.17
CA ASN A 150 -16.86 3.39 1.21
C ASN A 150 -16.58 2.02 0.55
N ILE A 151 -15.31 1.60 0.48
CA ILE A 151 -14.92 0.27 0.01
C ILE A 151 -15.64 -0.83 0.81
N TYR A 152 -15.88 -0.63 2.09
CA TYR A 152 -16.58 -1.58 2.95
C TYR A 152 -18.01 -1.87 2.48
N LYS A 153 -18.65 -0.96 1.73
CA LYS A 153 -19.99 -1.11 1.16
C LYS A 153 -20.02 -1.93 -0.15
N PHE A 154 -18.94 -2.53 -0.54
CA PHE A 154 -18.81 -3.15 -1.86
C PHE A 154 -19.91 -4.16 -2.17
N ALA A 155 -20.27 -5.03 -1.23
CA ALA A 155 -21.38 -5.99 -1.39
C ALA A 155 -22.73 -5.28 -1.58
N GLU A 156 -23.01 -4.24 -0.78
CA GLU A 156 -24.23 -3.43 -0.91
C GLU A 156 -24.30 -2.75 -2.28
N LEU A 157 -23.18 -2.24 -2.79
CA LEU A 157 -23.12 -1.57 -4.09
C LEU A 157 -23.33 -2.54 -5.26
N ILE A 158 -22.80 -3.77 -5.17
CA ILE A 158 -23.06 -4.83 -6.15
C ILE A 158 -24.57 -5.14 -6.22
N VAL A 159 -25.21 -5.33 -5.06
CA VAL A 159 -26.65 -5.60 -4.99
C VAL A 159 -27.44 -4.43 -5.58
N THR A 160 -27.11 -3.21 -5.18
CA THR A 160 -27.76 -1.99 -5.73
C THR A 160 -27.67 -1.94 -7.25
N ARG A 161 -26.52 -2.33 -7.82
CA ARG A 161 -26.37 -2.38 -9.28
C ARG A 161 -27.19 -3.48 -9.93
N PHE A 162 -27.28 -4.66 -9.33
CA PHE A 162 -28.11 -5.74 -9.84
C PHE A 162 -29.61 -5.36 -9.85
N GLU A 163 -30.07 -4.65 -8.82
CA GLU A 163 -31.46 -4.23 -8.69
C GLU A 163 -31.83 -3.01 -9.55
N SER A 164 -30.88 -2.09 -9.78
CA SER A 164 -31.16 -0.84 -10.49
C SER A 164 -30.94 -0.93 -12.01
N GLU A 165 -30.18 -1.91 -12.48
CA GLU A 165 -29.73 -2.08 -13.88
C GLU A 165 -29.04 -0.83 -14.47
N ARG A 166 -28.62 0.11 -13.64
CA ARG A 166 -27.97 1.36 -14.04
C ARG A 166 -26.60 1.47 -13.41
N MET A 167 -25.72 2.29 -14.00
CA MET A 167 -24.44 2.64 -13.38
C MET A 167 -24.66 3.17 -11.97
N VAL A 168 -24.05 2.54 -10.99
CA VAL A 168 -24.07 2.99 -9.58
C VAL A 168 -22.82 3.79 -9.31
N ILE A 169 -23.00 4.98 -8.75
CA ILE A 169 -21.91 5.88 -8.35
C ILE A 169 -22.14 6.24 -6.89
N ASP A 170 -21.24 5.80 -6.02
CA ASP A 170 -21.28 6.09 -4.59
C ASP A 170 -19.88 6.53 -4.12
N ILE A 171 -19.67 7.84 -4.03
CA ILE A 171 -18.39 8.44 -3.68
C ILE A 171 -18.59 9.37 -2.50
N TRP A 172 -17.99 9.00 -1.37
CA TRP A 172 -18.03 9.82 -0.17
C TRP A 172 -16.82 10.76 -0.14
N LYS A 173 -17.07 12.02 0.19
CA LYS A 173 -16.01 13.02 0.30
C LYS A 173 -15.17 12.82 1.56
N ASP A 174 -15.79 12.35 2.62
CA ASP A 174 -15.17 12.09 3.91
C ASP A 174 -15.94 11.03 4.69
N THR A 175 -15.31 10.42 5.69
CA THR A 175 -15.93 9.51 6.63
C THR A 175 -15.12 9.47 7.92
N ASP A 176 -15.78 9.34 9.04
CA ASP A 176 -15.22 8.98 10.35
C ASP A 176 -15.24 7.47 10.59
N LYS A 177 -16.00 6.72 9.78
CA LYS A 177 -16.22 5.29 9.97
C LYS A 177 -15.01 4.46 9.57
N ILE A 178 -14.69 3.50 10.43
CA ILE A 178 -13.82 2.36 10.15
C ILE A 178 -14.68 1.12 10.42
N VAL A 179 -14.80 0.24 9.42
CA VAL A 179 -15.57 -1.00 9.55
C VAL A 179 -14.60 -2.16 9.66
N GLU A 180 -14.68 -2.86 10.78
CA GLU A 180 -13.86 -4.02 11.10
C GLU A 180 -14.54 -5.33 10.67
N ASP A 181 -13.82 -6.44 10.79
CA ASP A 181 -14.30 -7.81 10.61
C ASP A 181 -14.90 -8.09 9.21
N LEU A 182 -14.50 -7.33 8.20
CA LEU A 182 -14.88 -7.58 6.82
C LEU A 182 -14.03 -8.68 6.18
N PRO A 183 -14.60 -9.49 5.29
CA PRO A 183 -13.89 -10.51 4.55
C PRO A 183 -12.70 -9.93 3.77
N SER A 184 -11.60 -10.67 3.74
CA SER A 184 -10.44 -10.34 2.91
C SER A 184 -9.69 -11.61 2.55
N GLU A 185 -9.24 -11.72 1.29
CA GLU A 185 -8.39 -12.80 0.82
C GLU A 185 -6.95 -12.31 0.69
N ARG A 186 -6.03 -12.99 1.36
CA ARG A 186 -4.62 -12.62 1.41
C ARG A 186 -3.85 -13.19 0.23
N LYS A 187 -2.98 -12.38 -0.34
CA LYS A 187 -2.08 -12.82 -1.41
C LYS A 187 -1.05 -13.87 -0.92
N PHE A 188 -0.62 -13.77 0.34
CA PHE A 188 0.38 -14.66 0.93
C PHE A 188 -0.16 -15.28 2.22
N SER A 189 0.10 -16.57 2.43
CA SER A 189 -0.30 -17.27 3.66
C SER A 189 0.56 -16.89 4.86
N PHE A 190 1.83 -16.51 4.65
CA PHE A 190 2.83 -16.30 5.70
C PHE A 190 3.11 -14.82 6.04
N LYS A 191 2.61 -13.86 5.24
CA LYS A 191 2.75 -12.43 5.52
C LYS A 191 1.49 -11.66 5.16
N SER A 192 1.21 -10.57 5.88
CA SER A 192 0.02 -9.74 5.64
C SER A 192 0.26 -8.26 5.90
N GLY A 193 -0.42 -7.40 5.12
CA GLY A 193 -0.55 -5.99 5.44
C GLY A 193 -1.66 -5.76 6.46
N VAL A 194 -1.43 -4.89 7.45
CA VAL A 194 -2.43 -4.49 8.44
C VAL A 194 -2.54 -2.98 8.44
N ASN A 195 -3.67 -2.45 8.00
CA ASN A 195 -3.93 -1.02 8.10
C ASN A 195 -4.10 -0.66 9.58
N ILE A 196 -3.28 0.26 10.10
CA ILE A 196 -3.42 0.75 11.47
C ILE A 196 -4.10 2.12 11.53
N MET A 197 -4.09 2.84 10.41
CA MET A 197 -4.72 4.15 10.27
C MET A 197 -5.02 4.48 8.82
N PHE A 198 -5.88 5.46 8.60
CA PHE A 198 -6.28 5.98 7.30
C PHE A 198 -6.14 7.50 7.28
N GLY A 199 -5.92 8.09 6.08
CA GLY A 199 -5.85 9.53 5.89
C GLY A 199 -4.54 10.16 6.39
N CYS A 200 -4.40 11.49 6.17
CA CYS A 200 -3.19 12.22 6.56
C CYS A 200 -3.50 13.69 6.84
N ASN A 201 -2.96 14.23 7.93
CA ASN A 201 -3.12 15.63 8.34
C ASN A 201 -1.92 16.52 7.99
N ASN A 202 -0.90 16.00 7.31
CA ASN A 202 0.32 16.77 7.01
C ASN A 202 0.11 17.84 5.93
N PHE A 203 -0.82 17.64 4.99
CA PHE A 203 -1.11 18.58 3.91
C PHE A 203 0.14 19.12 3.20
N CYS A 204 1.10 18.23 2.94
CA CYS A 204 2.26 18.57 2.11
C CYS A 204 1.77 19.17 0.79
N SER A 205 2.36 20.30 0.36
CA SER A 205 1.82 21.12 -0.73
C SER A 205 1.71 20.41 -2.09
N TYR A 206 2.45 19.33 -2.30
CA TYR A 206 2.41 18.49 -3.51
C TYR A 206 1.47 17.30 -3.41
N CYS A 207 0.95 16.99 -2.21
CA CYS A 207 0.34 15.70 -1.92
C CYS A 207 -1.19 15.73 -2.05
N ILE A 208 -1.73 14.78 -2.84
CA ILE A 208 -3.17 14.63 -3.03
C ILE A 208 -3.84 13.78 -1.93
N VAL A 209 -3.07 13.05 -1.13
CA VAL A 209 -3.58 12.07 -0.16
C VAL A 209 -4.64 12.63 0.80
N PRO A 210 -4.47 13.81 1.45
CA PRO A 210 -5.50 14.35 2.34
C PRO A 210 -6.85 14.56 1.65
N TYR A 211 -6.85 14.81 0.35
CA TYR A 211 -8.05 15.08 -0.45
C TYR A 211 -8.78 13.84 -0.93
N VAL A 212 -8.04 12.70 -1.02
CA VAL A 212 -8.59 11.44 -1.56
C VAL A 212 -8.70 10.32 -0.52
N ARG A 213 -8.03 10.45 0.64
CA ARG A 213 -8.14 9.51 1.76
C ARG A 213 -8.61 10.17 3.07
N GLY A 214 -8.86 11.48 3.04
CA GLY A 214 -9.40 12.24 4.16
C GLY A 214 -8.40 12.51 5.29
N ARG A 215 -8.94 12.94 6.42
CA ARG A 215 -8.20 13.20 7.65
C ARG A 215 -7.72 11.91 8.31
N GLU A 216 -6.73 12.03 9.19
CA GLU A 216 -6.20 10.91 9.96
C GLU A 216 -7.28 10.28 10.84
N ARG A 217 -7.39 8.96 10.77
CA ARG A 217 -8.25 8.11 11.57
C ARG A 217 -7.48 6.87 11.97
N SER A 218 -7.13 6.76 13.24
CA SER A 218 -6.46 5.59 13.80
C SER A 218 -7.49 4.51 14.11
N ARG A 219 -7.16 3.25 13.83
CA ARG A 219 -7.95 2.11 14.27
C ARG A 219 -7.74 1.87 15.76
N ASN A 220 -8.75 1.30 16.39
CA ASN A 220 -8.64 0.89 17.79
C ASN A 220 -7.51 -0.14 17.96
N PRO A 221 -6.60 0.02 18.92
CA PRO A 221 -5.50 -0.92 19.12
C PRO A 221 -5.96 -2.35 19.41
N LYS A 222 -7.08 -2.54 20.09
CA LYS A 222 -7.65 -3.88 20.36
C LYS A 222 -8.07 -4.61 19.07
N ASP A 223 -8.60 -3.88 18.09
CA ASP A 223 -9.00 -4.46 16.81
C ASP A 223 -7.77 -4.83 15.96
N ILE A 224 -6.71 -3.99 16.00
CA ILE A 224 -5.45 -4.28 15.33
C ILE A 224 -4.80 -5.54 15.92
N ILE A 225 -4.72 -5.63 17.25
CA ILE A 225 -4.13 -6.79 17.93
C ILE A 225 -4.93 -8.05 17.61
N ARG A 226 -6.28 -8.02 17.74
CA ARG A 226 -7.15 -9.14 17.40
C ARG A 226 -6.96 -9.60 15.95
N GLU A 227 -6.85 -8.66 14.99
CA GLU A 227 -6.57 -8.99 13.58
C GLU A 227 -5.23 -9.70 13.46
N ILE A 228 -4.16 -9.21 14.08
CA ILE A 228 -2.81 -9.81 14.00
C ILE A 228 -2.80 -11.18 14.67
N GLU A 229 -3.43 -11.36 15.83
CA GLU A 229 -3.57 -12.68 16.49
C GLU A 229 -4.27 -13.69 15.58
N GLY A 230 -5.35 -13.27 14.91
CA GLY A 230 -6.04 -14.11 13.92
C GLY A 230 -5.18 -14.46 12.72
N LEU A 231 -4.37 -13.51 12.23
CA LEU A 231 -3.42 -13.74 11.14
C LEU A 231 -2.33 -14.74 11.53
N VAL A 232 -1.79 -14.61 12.74
CA VAL A 232 -0.77 -15.54 13.28
C VAL A 232 -1.33 -16.94 13.48
N ALA A 233 -2.58 -17.05 13.99
CA ALA A 233 -3.26 -18.34 14.10
C ALA A 233 -3.46 -19.02 12.73
N ASP A 234 -3.55 -18.25 11.64
CA ASP A 234 -3.61 -18.72 10.25
C ASP A 234 -2.22 -18.91 9.60
N GLY A 235 -1.12 -18.84 10.37
CA GLY A 235 0.24 -19.10 9.91
C GLY A 235 1.04 -17.90 9.39
N VAL A 236 0.55 -16.67 9.59
CA VAL A 236 1.31 -15.45 9.27
C VAL A 236 2.44 -15.26 10.26
N VAL A 237 3.67 -15.10 9.76
CA VAL A 237 4.89 -14.87 10.56
C VAL A 237 5.41 -13.43 10.47
N GLU A 238 5.02 -12.67 9.43
CA GLU A 238 5.40 -11.27 9.23
C GLU A 238 4.17 -10.40 8.97
N VAL A 239 4.07 -9.27 9.69
CA VAL A 239 3.07 -8.23 9.41
C VAL A 239 3.73 -6.95 8.95
N MET A 240 3.08 -6.25 7.99
CA MET A 240 3.42 -4.92 7.55
C MET A 240 2.35 -3.93 8.01
N LEU A 241 2.68 -3.06 8.98
CA LEU A 241 1.77 -2.03 9.47
C LEU A 241 1.68 -0.89 8.46
N LEU A 242 0.47 -0.57 8.03
CA LEU A 242 0.19 0.35 6.93
C LEU A 242 -0.58 1.58 7.41
N GLY A 243 -0.18 2.73 6.87
CA GLY A 243 -0.83 4.03 7.06
C GLY A 243 -0.23 5.06 6.12
N GLN A 244 -0.74 6.29 6.09
CA GLN A 244 -0.14 7.39 5.34
C GLN A 244 0.97 8.11 6.12
N ASN A 245 0.94 8.00 7.44
CA ASN A 245 1.98 8.46 8.38
C ASN A 245 1.84 7.66 9.67
N VAL A 246 2.43 6.47 9.72
CA VAL A 246 2.27 5.54 10.86
C VAL A 246 2.77 6.14 12.19
N ASN A 247 3.73 7.06 12.15
CA ASN A 247 4.28 7.70 13.33
C ASN A 247 3.27 8.63 14.05
N SER A 248 2.21 9.07 13.35
CA SER A 248 1.13 9.87 13.96
C SER A 248 -0.02 9.03 14.52
N TYR A 249 0.09 7.70 14.47
CA TYR A 249 -0.93 6.80 15.01
C TYR A 249 -1.34 7.17 16.44
N GLY A 250 -2.62 7.07 16.70
CA GLY A 250 -3.22 7.18 18.03
C GLY A 250 -3.54 8.59 18.50
N LYS A 251 -3.07 9.64 17.79
CA LYS A 251 -3.32 11.05 18.18
C LYS A 251 -4.81 11.41 18.24
N ASN A 252 -5.65 10.68 17.52
CA ASN A 252 -7.11 10.92 17.42
C ASN A 252 -7.95 9.82 18.08
N LEU A 253 -7.35 8.95 18.88
CA LEU A 253 -8.07 7.99 19.71
C LEU A 253 -8.62 8.67 20.95
N GLU A 254 -9.75 8.17 21.47
CA GLU A 254 -10.34 8.61 22.75
C GLU A 254 -9.35 8.40 23.91
N GLU A 255 -8.71 7.23 23.95
CA GLU A 255 -7.58 6.93 24.83
C GLU A 255 -6.29 7.02 24.01
N PRO A 256 -5.51 8.10 24.12
CA PRO A 256 -4.30 8.28 23.34
C PRO A 256 -3.30 7.14 23.54
N MET A 257 -2.78 6.61 22.43
CA MET A 257 -1.72 5.61 22.40
C MET A 257 -0.70 6.00 21.33
N THR A 258 0.60 6.00 21.66
CA THR A 258 1.64 6.27 20.65
C THR A 258 1.84 5.08 19.73
N PHE A 259 2.43 5.33 18.55
CA PHE A 259 2.81 4.25 17.64
C PHE A 259 3.84 3.30 18.30
N ALA A 260 4.76 3.85 19.11
CA ALA A 260 5.72 3.08 19.88
C ALA A 260 5.03 2.11 20.85
N GLN A 261 4.02 2.58 21.59
CA GLN A 261 3.23 1.75 22.50
C GLN A 261 2.44 0.66 21.74
N LEU A 262 1.86 0.98 20.60
CA LEU A 262 1.21 -0.04 19.75
C LEU A 262 2.20 -1.13 19.33
N LEU A 263 3.41 -0.76 18.91
CA LEU A 263 4.45 -1.73 18.56
C LEU A 263 4.83 -2.64 19.73
N GLN A 264 4.93 -2.09 20.94
CA GLN A 264 5.20 -2.88 22.16
C GLN A 264 4.09 -3.89 22.47
N GLU A 265 2.82 -3.54 22.22
CA GLU A 265 1.71 -4.50 22.36
C GLU A 265 1.75 -5.59 21.28
N ILE A 266 2.01 -5.24 20.02
CA ILE A 266 2.14 -6.19 18.91
C ILE A 266 3.33 -7.14 19.13
N GLU A 267 4.44 -6.66 19.72
CA GLU A 267 5.62 -7.46 20.04
C GLU A 267 5.31 -8.66 20.95
N LYS A 268 4.27 -8.55 21.82
CA LYS A 268 3.87 -9.61 22.74
C LYS A 268 3.17 -10.78 22.08
N ILE A 269 2.71 -10.64 20.82
CA ILE A 269 1.96 -11.68 20.13
C ILE A 269 2.88 -12.86 19.82
N GLU A 270 2.61 -14.02 20.44
CA GLU A 270 3.36 -15.25 20.22
C GLU A 270 3.15 -15.78 18.80
N GLY A 271 4.19 -16.32 18.17
CA GLY A 271 4.16 -16.82 16.79
C GLY A 271 4.37 -15.74 15.71
N LEU A 272 4.24 -14.45 16.04
CA LEU A 272 4.67 -13.38 15.16
C LEU A 272 6.20 -13.24 15.26
N GLU A 273 6.89 -13.36 14.11
CA GLU A 273 8.34 -13.32 14.05
C GLU A 273 8.88 -11.95 13.60
N ARG A 274 8.14 -11.25 12.70
CA ARG A 274 8.58 -9.99 12.11
C ARG A 274 7.49 -8.94 12.07
N ILE A 275 7.87 -7.72 12.42
CA ILE A 275 7.05 -6.52 12.32
C ILE A 275 7.74 -5.53 11.38
N ARG A 276 7.06 -5.14 10.32
CA ARG A 276 7.48 -4.05 9.42
C ARG A 276 6.48 -2.92 9.49
N PHE A 277 6.93 -1.73 9.20
CA PHE A 277 6.05 -0.59 8.94
C PHE A 277 6.62 0.30 7.85
N MET A 278 5.74 1.02 7.19
CA MET A 278 6.09 1.92 6.09
C MET A 278 5.48 3.30 6.32
N THR A 279 6.02 4.29 5.59
CA THR A 279 5.45 5.64 5.53
C THR A 279 5.60 6.43 6.83
N SER A 280 6.85 6.49 7.32
CA SER A 280 7.24 7.37 8.43
C SER A 280 7.36 8.82 7.96
N HIS A 281 7.16 9.77 8.89
CA HIS A 281 7.39 11.18 8.64
C HIS A 281 8.43 11.73 9.61
N PRO A 282 9.49 12.40 9.14
CA PRO A 282 10.62 12.83 9.98
C PRO A 282 10.21 13.66 11.21
N LYS A 283 9.21 14.54 11.09
CA LYS A 283 8.73 15.36 12.21
C LYS A 283 8.04 14.56 13.31
N ASP A 284 7.54 13.38 13.02
CA ASP A 284 6.76 12.53 13.94
C ASP A 284 7.56 11.31 14.45
N LEU A 285 8.83 11.17 14.04
CA LEU A 285 9.73 10.12 14.55
C LEU A 285 10.22 10.51 15.95
N SER A 286 9.65 9.88 16.98
CA SER A 286 9.95 10.18 18.39
C SER A 286 11.14 9.39 18.90
N ASP A 287 11.79 9.91 19.96
CA ASP A 287 12.85 9.18 20.67
C ASP A 287 12.31 7.88 21.31
N GLU A 288 11.03 7.87 21.76
CA GLU A 288 10.34 6.66 22.23
C GLU A 288 10.29 5.57 21.15
N LEU A 289 9.95 5.94 19.89
CA LEU A 289 9.92 4.99 18.77
C LEU A 289 11.32 4.45 18.48
N ILE A 290 12.34 5.30 18.50
CA ILE A 290 13.74 4.89 18.28
C ILE A 290 14.15 3.88 19.35
N ASP A 291 13.81 4.14 20.62
CA ASP A 291 14.11 3.22 21.73
C ASP A 291 13.42 1.86 21.56
N VAL A 292 12.14 1.85 21.22
CA VAL A 292 11.39 0.62 20.93
C VAL A 292 12.03 -0.16 19.77
N MET A 293 12.44 0.51 18.70
CA MET A 293 13.10 -0.15 17.56
C MET A 293 14.46 -0.74 17.96
N ALA A 294 15.20 -0.07 18.85
CA ALA A 294 16.51 -0.53 19.32
C ALA A 294 16.43 -1.81 20.17
N HIS A 295 15.38 -1.96 20.97
CA HIS A 295 15.23 -3.07 21.90
C HIS A 295 14.34 -4.21 21.39
N SER A 296 13.58 -3.98 20.33
CA SER A 296 12.70 -5.00 19.74
C SER A 296 13.49 -6.14 19.10
N LYS A 297 12.97 -7.36 19.27
CA LYS A 297 13.47 -8.57 18.60
C LYS A 297 12.72 -8.88 17.31
N LYS A 298 11.53 -8.30 17.11
CA LYS A 298 10.63 -8.59 15.98
C LYS A 298 10.57 -7.45 14.97
N ILE A 299 10.82 -6.19 15.40
CA ILE A 299 10.82 -5.07 14.46
C ILE A 299 12.01 -5.21 13.50
N CYS A 300 11.70 -5.25 12.23
CA CYS A 300 12.69 -5.36 11.18
C CYS A 300 13.59 -4.12 11.12
N LYS A 301 14.88 -4.32 10.86
CA LYS A 301 15.90 -3.26 10.83
C LYS A 301 15.85 -2.48 9.52
N HIS A 302 14.69 -1.95 9.20
CA HIS A 302 14.43 -1.14 8.01
C HIS A 302 13.49 0.01 8.36
N LEU A 303 13.88 1.21 8.00
CA LEU A 303 13.06 2.41 8.17
C LEU A 303 12.96 3.16 6.84
N HIS A 304 11.74 3.31 6.34
CA HIS A 304 11.45 4.20 5.21
C HIS A 304 11.12 5.59 5.75
N LEU A 305 12.04 6.54 5.54
CA LEU A 305 11.98 7.91 6.08
C LEU A 305 12.10 8.94 4.95
N PRO A 306 10.99 9.30 4.28
CA PRO A 306 10.97 10.20 3.13
C PRO A 306 11.48 11.60 3.46
N VAL A 307 12.64 11.99 2.93
CA VAL A 307 13.22 13.33 3.10
C VAL A 307 12.58 14.35 2.15
N GLN A 308 12.22 13.93 0.95
CA GLN A 308 11.61 14.68 -0.17
C GLN A 308 12.57 15.69 -0.83
N SER A 309 13.32 16.49 -0.07
CA SER A 309 14.35 17.43 -0.53
C SER A 309 15.42 17.62 0.54
N GLY A 310 16.64 17.92 0.14
CA GLY A 310 17.73 18.29 1.05
C GLY A 310 17.75 19.78 1.41
N SER A 311 16.96 20.61 0.75
CA SER A 311 16.90 22.06 1.01
C SER A 311 15.82 22.38 2.04
N SER A 312 16.19 23.00 3.17
CA SER A 312 15.24 23.50 4.19
C SER A 312 14.25 24.49 3.61
N ARG A 313 14.65 25.32 2.63
CA ARG A 313 13.78 26.25 1.91
C ARG A 313 12.70 25.53 1.10
N ILE A 314 13.07 24.49 0.37
CA ILE A 314 12.13 23.66 -0.41
C ILE A 314 11.25 22.84 0.52
N LEU A 315 11.76 22.27 1.61
CA LEU A 315 10.98 21.58 2.61
C LEU A 315 9.89 22.49 3.22
N GLN A 316 10.21 23.75 3.47
CA GLN A 316 9.22 24.74 3.93
C GLN A 316 8.13 24.99 2.86
N LYS A 317 8.50 25.18 1.58
CA LYS A 317 7.53 25.31 0.46
C LYS A 317 6.68 24.03 0.29
N MET A 318 7.25 22.86 0.57
CA MET A 318 6.57 21.58 0.57
C MET A 318 5.64 21.37 1.78
N ASN A 319 5.63 22.29 2.76
CA ASN A 319 4.89 22.17 4.02
C ASN A 319 5.30 20.95 4.85
N ARG A 320 6.63 20.68 4.93
CA ARG A 320 7.15 19.47 5.61
C ARG A 320 7.38 19.64 7.10
N HIS A 321 7.46 20.87 7.61
CA HIS A 321 7.62 21.22 9.05
C HIS A 321 8.88 20.65 9.72
N TYR A 322 9.96 20.44 8.96
CA TYR A 322 11.30 20.14 9.47
C TYR A 322 12.35 20.70 8.50
N THR A 323 13.59 20.82 8.98
CA THR A 323 14.74 21.29 8.21
C THR A 323 15.68 20.14 7.88
N LYS A 324 16.66 20.39 6.98
CA LYS A 324 17.76 19.46 6.67
C LYS A 324 18.49 19.00 7.93
N GLU A 325 18.81 19.95 8.82
CA GLU A 325 19.56 19.71 10.05
C GLU A 325 18.75 18.81 11.02
N HIS A 326 17.47 19.08 11.17
CA HIS A 326 16.58 18.21 11.96
C HIS A 326 16.53 16.79 11.40
N TYR A 327 16.42 16.65 10.08
CA TYR A 327 16.40 15.33 9.44
C TYR A 327 17.72 14.57 9.69
N LEU A 328 18.87 15.23 9.52
CA LEU A 328 20.18 14.64 9.80
C LEU A 328 20.33 14.21 11.25
N GLU A 329 19.82 15.03 12.21
CA GLU A 329 19.85 14.69 13.62
C GLU A 329 18.98 13.45 13.92
N VAL A 330 17.80 13.33 13.31
CA VAL A 330 16.96 12.13 13.42
C VAL A 330 17.68 10.90 12.88
N VAL A 331 18.33 11.02 11.70
CA VAL A 331 19.13 9.93 11.12
C VAL A 331 20.31 9.54 12.04
N ARG A 332 20.98 10.52 12.63
CA ARG A 332 22.09 10.26 13.59
C ARG A 332 21.58 9.44 14.78
N LYS A 333 20.50 9.89 15.43
CA LYS A 333 19.90 9.21 16.59
C LYS A 333 19.50 7.76 16.28
N ILE A 334 18.81 7.55 15.16
CA ILE A 334 18.37 6.19 14.80
C ILE A 334 19.55 5.25 14.49
N ARG A 335 20.61 5.74 13.86
CA ARG A 335 21.81 4.93 13.58
C ARG A 335 22.63 4.65 14.81
N GLU A 336 22.67 5.56 15.78
CA GLU A 336 23.31 5.31 17.08
C GLU A 336 22.55 4.24 17.88
N ALA A 337 21.21 4.29 17.87
CA ALA A 337 20.38 3.32 18.57
C ALA A 337 20.28 1.96 17.87
N VAL A 338 20.27 1.95 16.53
CA VAL A 338 20.17 0.76 15.68
C VAL A 338 21.26 0.80 14.59
N PRO A 339 22.51 0.43 14.91
CA PRO A 339 23.67 0.66 14.01
C PRO A 339 23.55 0.02 12.61
N ASP A 340 22.85 -1.11 12.50
CA ASP A 340 22.65 -1.85 11.25
C ASP A 340 21.27 -1.58 10.59
N ILE A 341 20.65 -0.43 10.91
CA ILE A 341 19.40 -0.02 10.28
C ILE A 341 19.59 0.32 8.81
N SER A 342 18.79 -0.28 7.96
CA SER A 342 18.65 0.13 6.55
C SER A 342 17.70 1.32 6.45
N LEU A 343 18.17 2.38 5.81
CA LEU A 343 17.38 3.59 5.59
C LEU A 343 17.03 3.73 4.11
N THR A 344 15.73 3.86 3.85
CA THR A 344 15.22 4.18 2.53
C THR A 344 14.44 5.49 2.55
N THR A 345 14.36 6.17 1.40
CA THR A 345 13.74 7.49 1.32
C THR A 345 13.02 7.73 0.00
N ASP A 346 12.19 8.79 -0.04
CA ASP A 346 11.66 9.39 -1.26
C ASP A 346 12.31 10.76 -1.48
N ILE A 347 12.64 11.07 -2.75
CA ILE A 347 13.20 12.36 -3.17
C ILE A 347 12.44 12.86 -4.39
N ILE A 348 12.03 14.13 -4.35
CA ILE A 348 11.35 14.83 -5.45
C ILE A 348 12.28 15.88 -6.01
N VAL A 349 12.54 15.82 -7.31
CA VAL A 349 13.32 16.81 -8.08
C VAL A 349 12.39 17.70 -8.90
N GLY A 350 12.76 18.97 -9.06
CA GLY A 350 12.00 19.91 -9.88
C GLY A 350 10.75 20.43 -9.20
N PHE A 351 10.72 20.45 -7.87
CA PHE A 351 9.64 21.11 -7.14
C PHE A 351 9.60 22.62 -7.47
N PRO A 352 8.42 23.26 -7.57
CA PRO A 352 8.33 24.69 -7.93
C PRO A 352 9.23 25.59 -7.11
N GLY A 353 10.05 26.38 -7.81
CA GLY A 353 11.05 27.28 -7.24
C GLY A 353 12.32 26.63 -6.72
N GLU A 354 12.58 25.36 -7.03
CA GLU A 354 13.84 24.69 -6.72
C GLU A 354 14.98 25.32 -7.55
N THR A 355 16.01 25.85 -6.90
CA THR A 355 17.23 26.37 -7.54
C THR A 355 18.29 25.28 -7.67
N GLU A 356 19.43 25.61 -8.31
CA GLU A 356 20.57 24.68 -8.38
C GLU A 356 21.18 24.46 -6.99
N GLU A 357 21.24 25.49 -6.15
CA GLU A 357 21.72 25.39 -4.78
C GLU A 357 20.83 24.45 -3.93
N ASP A 358 19.52 24.53 -4.07
CA ASP A 358 18.59 23.60 -3.38
C ASP A 358 18.81 22.16 -3.83
N PHE A 359 19.06 21.97 -5.11
CA PHE A 359 19.36 20.65 -5.65
C PHE A 359 20.72 20.13 -5.15
N GLN A 360 21.75 20.98 -5.04
CA GLN A 360 23.02 20.61 -4.44
C GLN A 360 22.87 20.21 -2.97
N ASP A 361 22.02 20.89 -2.20
CA ASP A 361 21.64 20.47 -0.85
C ASP A 361 21.01 19.08 -0.83
N THR A 362 20.22 18.74 -1.85
CA THR A 362 19.63 17.40 -1.99
C THR A 362 20.67 16.34 -2.30
N LEU A 363 21.67 16.62 -3.14
CA LEU A 363 22.79 15.71 -3.36
C LEU A 363 23.64 15.55 -2.10
N ASP A 364 23.85 16.66 -1.36
CA ASP A 364 24.63 16.64 -0.12
C ASP A 364 23.98 15.76 0.95
N ILE A 365 22.65 15.84 1.17
CA ILE A 365 21.99 14.97 2.14
C ILE A 365 22.05 13.50 1.72
N VAL A 366 21.98 13.18 0.43
CA VAL A 366 22.15 11.81 -0.08
C VAL A 366 23.54 11.26 0.24
N ARG A 367 24.58 12.08 0.09
CA ARG A 367 25.99 11.73 0.42
C ARG A 367 26.19 11.55 1.93
N GLN A 368 25.61 12.41 2.75
CA GLN A 368 25.74 12.34 4.20
C GLN A 368 24.98 11.15 4.79
N VAL A 369 23.73 10.95 4.36
CA VAL A 369 22.87 9.86 4.89
C VAL A 369 23.27 8.51 4.31
N ARG A 370 23.71 8.42 3.06
CA ARG A 370 24.05 7.15 2.40
C ARG A 370 22.91 6.12 2.51
N TYR A 371 21.83 6.39 1.81
CA TYR A 371 20.64 5.51 1.81
C TYR A 371 20.91 4.16 1.17
N ASP A 372 20.33 3.10 1.72
CA ASP A 372 20.30 1.76 1.10
C ASP A 372 19.54 1.80 -0.23
N SER A 373 18.48 2.59 -0.31
CA SER A 373 17.73 2.86 -1.53
C SER A 373 16.98 4.18 -1.44
N ALA A 374 16.85 4.88 -2.56
CA ALA A 374 15.99 6.05 -2.66
C ALA A 374 15.04 5.91 -3.85
N PHE A 375 13.75 6.13 -3.60
CA PHE A 375 12.76 6.29 -4.66
C PHE A 375 12.80 7.74 -5.14
N THR A 376 13.26 7.93 -6.36
CA THR A 376 13.44 9.25 -6.97
C THR A 376 12.28 9.58 -7.89
N PHE A 377 11.75 10.78 -7.77
CA PHE A 377 10.60 11.24 -8.53
C PHE A 377 10.88 12.61 -9.14
N ILE A 378 10.37 12.83 -10.34
CA ILE A 378 10.19 14.16 -10.89
C ILE A 378 8.88 14.70 -10.33
N TYR A 379 8.86 15.96 -9.87
CA TYR A 379 7.63 16.62 -9.45
C TYR A 379 6.60 16.56 -10.59
N SER A 380 5.40 16.12 -10.26
CA SER A 380 4.26 16.07 -11.17
C SER A 380 3.09 16.85 -10.58
N LYS A 381 2.55 17.79 -11.33
CA LYS A 381 1.39 18.60 -10.92
C LYS A 381 0.20 17.71 -10.61
N ARG A 382 -0.43 17.93 -9.44
CA ARG A 382 -1.68 17.26 -9.06
C ARG A 382 -2.78 18.29 -8.91
N THR A 383 -3.78 18.23 -9.77
CA THR A 383 -4.93 19.14 -9.74
C THR A 383 -5.51 19.20 -8.34
N GLY A 384 -5.70 20.42 -7.82
CA GLY A 384 -6.24 20.66 -6.49
C GLY A 384 -5.21 20.74 -5.37
N THR A 385 -3.91 20.49 -5.64
CA THR A 385 -2.84 20.68 -4.65
C THR A 385 -2.27 22.10 -4.70
N PRO A 386 -1.80 22.67 -3.57
CA PRO A 386 -1.18 23.99 -3.55
C PRO A 386 0.01 24.14 -4.51
N ALA A 387 0.88 23.12 -4.58
CA ALA A 387 2.07 23.17 -5.45
C ALA A 387 1.72 23.20 -6.96
N ALA A 388 0.57 22.68 -7.35
CA ALA A 388 0.12 22.75 -8.75
C ALA A 388 -0.23 24.18 -9.20
N ALA A 389 -0.57 25.07 -8.24
CA ALA A 389 -0.90 26.47 -8.48
C ALA A 389 0.33 27.40 -8.39
N MET A 390 1.50 26.91 -7.99
CA MET A 390 2.73 27.72 -7.94
C MET A 390 3.19 28.07 -9.36
N GLU A 391 3.59 29.32 -9.56
CA GLU A 391 3.98 29.85 -10.89
C GLU A 391 5.42 29.52 -11.26
N ASP A 392 6.31 29.40 -10.27
CA ASP A 392 7.75 29.18 -10.40
C ASP A 392 8.13 27.73 -10.73
N GLN A 393 7.50 27.17 -11.77
CA GLN A 393 7.78 25.82 -12.23
C GLN A 393 9.20 25.72 -12.83
N VAL A 394 9.94 24.65 -12.52
CA VAL A 394 11.28 24.43 -13.04
C VAL A 394 11.18 23.92 -14.49
N PRO A 395 12.01 24.44 -15.45
CA PRO A 395 12.02 23.97 -16.82
C PRO A 395 12.35 22.48 -16.94
N ASP A 396 11.70 21.79 -17.89
CA ASP A 396 11.79 20.33 -18.04
C ASP A 396 13.20 19.82 -18.31
N ASP A 397 14.01 20.56 -19.07
CA ASP A 397 15.41 20.23 -19.36
C ASP A 397 16.28 20.31 -18.09
N VAL A 398 16.06 21.30 -17.23
CA VAL A 398 16.73 21.43 -15.93
C VAL A 398 16.33 20.30 -15.00
N VAL A 399 15.03 19.99 -14.94
CA VAL A 399 14.51 18.87 -14.13
C VAL A 399 15.13 17.55 -14.56
N LYS A 400 15.24 17.32 -15.86
CA LYS A 400 15.83 16.09 -16.41
C LYS A 400 17.32 15.98 -16.05
N ASP A 401 18.09 17.04 -16.22
CA ASP A 401 19.52 17.07 -15.84
C ASP A 401 19.69 16.75 -14.35
N ARG A 402 18.95 17.42 -13.48
CA ARG A 402 18.98 17.17 -12.03
C ARG A 402 18.61 15.74 -11.69
N PHE A 403 17.55 15.21 -12.32
CA PHE A 403 17.10 13.85 -12.09
C PHE A 403 18.17 12.82 -12.47
N ASP A 404 18.82 12.98 -13.63
CA ASP A 404 19.87 12.08 -14.09
C ASP A 404 21.09 12.11 -13.15
N ARG A 405 21.49 13.29 -12.65
CA ARG A 405 22.56 13.45 -11.65
C ARG A 405 22.20 12.79 -10.31
N LEU A 406 20.99 13.01 -9.82
CA LEU A 406 20.50 12.38 -8.59
C LEU A 406 20.48 10.87 -8.71
N LEU A 407 19.95 10.35 -9.82
CA LEU A 407 19.84 8.91 -10.05
C LEU A 407 21.21 8.23 -10.03
N LYS A 408 22.21 8.84 -10.69
CA LYS A 408 23.58 8.35 -10.69
C LYS A 408 24.18 8.29 -9.27
N GLU A 409 24.01 9.36 -8.49
CA GLU A 409 24.53 9.45 -7.12
C GLU A 409 23.87 8.38 -6.21
N VAL A 410 22.55 8.27 -6.27
CA VAL A 410 21.79 7.28 -5.50
C VAL A 410 22.19 5.85 -5.85
N GLN A 411 22.33 5.53 -7.16
CA GLN A 411 22.72 4.19 -7.59
C GLN A 411 24.11 3.80 -7.11
N GLN A 412 25.06 4.72 -7.19
CA GLN A 412 26.42 4.49 -6.71
C GLN A 412 26.44 4.22 -5.20
N ILE A 413 25.81 5.09 -4.41
CA ILE A 413 25.78 4.96 -2.95
C ILE A 413 25.04 3.69 -2.53
N SER A 414 23.89 3.40 -3.13
CA SER A 414 23.12 2.17 -2.81
C SER A 414 23.94 0.91 -3.09
N ALA A 415 24.69 0.85 -4.17
CA ALA A 415 25.56 -0.29 -4.49
C ALA A 415 26.68 -0.46 -3.44
N GLU A 416 27.30 0.65 -3.01
CA GLU A 416 28.33 0.64 -1.96
C GLU A 416 27.75 0.17 -0.62
N VAL A 417 26.62 0.74 -0.18
CA VAL A 417 25.96 0.41 1.09
C VAL A 417 25.46 -1.02 1.09
N CYS A 418 24.82 -1.47 0.01
CA CYS A 418 24.33 -2.83 -0.09
C CYS A 418 25.45 -3.88 -0.11
N SER A 419 26.72 -3.52 -0.39
CA SER A 419 27.81 -4.48 -0.40
C SER A 419 28.33 -4.86 1.00
N VAL A 420 28.02 -4.09 2.04
CA VAL A 420 28.62 -4.26 3.38
C VAL A 420 28.24 -5.57 4.09
N HIS A 421 27.15 -6.21 3.72
CA HIS A 421 26.72 -7.47 4.32
C HIS A 421 27.32 -8.69 3.60
N GLN A 422 28.08 -8.52 2.52
CA GLN A 422 28.73 -9.66 1.86
C GLN A 422 29.72 -10.35 2.82
N GLY A 423 29.69 -11.69 2.84
CA GLY A 423 30.50 -12.48 3.75
C GLY A 423 29.91 -12.64 5.17
N THR A 424 28.68 -12.14 5.40
CA THR A 424 27.96 -12.31 6.67
C THR A 424 26.85 -13.35 6.55
N THR A 425 26.35 -13.79 7.69
CA THR A 425 25.20 -14.69 7.80
C THR A 425 23.98 -13.90 8.25
N GLN A 426 22.83 -14.10 7.60
CA GLN A 426 21.61 -13.35 7.87
C GLN A 426 20.37 -14.25 7.89
N ASP A 427 19.37 -13.87 8.67
CA ASP A 427 18.07 -14.53 8.68
C ASP A 427 17.17 -13.96 7.57
N VAL A 428 16.67 -14.86 6.73
CA VAL A 428 15.94 -14.55 5.49
C VAL A 428 14.57 -15.20 5.53
N LEU A 429 13.49 -14.42 5.39
CA LEU A 429 12.15 -14.96 5.16
C LEU A 429 12.02 -15.31 3.68
N VAL A 430 11.80 -16.59 3.38
CA VAL A 430 11.62 -17.08 2.01
C VAL A 430 10.26 -16.67 1.49
N GLU A 431 10.24 -15.92 0.38
CA GLU A 431 8.99 -15.31 -0.15
C GLU A 431 8.42 -16.06 -1.37
N SER A 432 9.29 -16.60 -2.24
CA SER A 432 8.87 -17.26 -3.49
C SER A 432 9.99 -18.12 -4.06
N VAL A 433 9.65 -19.00 -4.99
CA VAL A 433 10.61 -19.52 -5.98
C VAL A 433 11.03 -18.34 -6.87
N ASN A 434 12.28 -18.34 -7.35
CA ASN A 434 12.78 -17.29 -8.20
C ASN A 434 12.16 -17.37 -9.61
N ASP A 435 11.68 -16.25 -10.13
CA ASP A 435 10.96 -16.19 -11.42
C ASP A 435 11.88 -16.50 -12.64
N HIS A 436 13.20 -16.32 -12.49
CA HIS A 436 14.17 -16.50 -13.58
C HIS A 436 14.92 -17.83 -13.50
N ASP A 437 15.09 -18.38 -12.29
CA ASP A 437 15.77 -19.64 -12.04
C ASP A 437 15.02 -20.45 -10.97
N PRO A 438 14.23 -21.46 -11.38
CA PRO A 438 13.45 -22.28 -10.45
C PRO A 438 14.27 -23.13 -9.46
N SER A 439 15.60 -23.25 -9.64
CA SER A 439 16.49 -23.90 -8.67
C SER A 439 16.80 -23.01 -7.47
N LEU A 440 16.43 -21.75 -7.53
CA LEU A 440 16.65 -20.76 -6.49
C LEU A 440 15.32 -20.35 -5.84
N VAL A 441 15.40 -19.97 -4.57
CA VAL A 441 14.35 -19.24 -3.88
C VAL A 441 14.76 -17.79 -3.69
N THR A 442 13.77 -16.92 -3.59
CA THR A 442 13.92 -15.51 -3.26
C THR A 442 13.41 -15.27 -1.86
N GLY A 443 14.25 -14.70 -1.01
CA GLY A 443 13.86 -14.34 0.34
C GLY A 443 14.26 -12.90 0.67
N ARG A 444 13.81 -12.43 1.83
CA ARG A 444 14.01 -11.05 2.29
C ARG A 444 14.60 -11.02 3.69
N MET A 445 15.69 -10.26 3.83
CA MET A 445 16.32 -10.00 5.12
C MET A 445 15.51 -9.01 5.97
N SER A 446 15.83 -8.91 7.25
CA SER A 446 15.25 -7.92 8.17
C SER A 446 15.40 -6.48 7.64
N ASN A 447 16.54 -6.14 7.08
CA ASN A 447 16.84 -4.84 6.47
C ASN A 447 16.18 -4.59 5.10
N ASN A 448 15.26 -5.46 4.67
CA ASN A 448 14.48 -5.38 3.45
C ASN A 448 15.20 -5.73 2.13
N LEU A 449 16.49 -6.08 2.15
CA LEU A 449 17.21 -6.51 0.97
C LEU A 449 16.86 -7.95 0.57
N LEU A 450 16.90 -8.22 -0.74
CA LEU A 450 16.59 -9.53 -1.30
C LEU A 450 17.83 -10.45 -1.30
N VAL A 451 17.58 -11.72 -1.14
CA VAL A 451 18.60 -12.78 -1.27
C VAL A 451 18.04 -13.89 -2.14
N HIS A 452 18.85 -14.33 -3.12
CA HIS A 452 18.57 -15.52 -3.93
C HIS A 452 19.55 -16.63 -3.54
N PHE A 453 19.04 -17.83 -3.27
CA PHE A 453 19.87 -18.96 -2.87
C PHE A 453 19.22 -20.29 -3.27
N PRO A 454 19.99 -21.38 -3.40
CA PRO A 454 19.44 -22.70 -3.73
C PRO A 454 18.38 -23.14 -2.72
N GLY A 455 17.22 -23.57 -3.22
CA GLY A 455 16.10 -24.01 -2.39
C GLY A 455 14.89 -24.38 -3.23
N ASP A 456 13.81 -24.78 -2.57
CA ASP A 456 12.59 -25.23 -3.20
C ASP A 456 11.34 -24.61 -2.55
N GLU A 457 10.18 -24.85 -3.13
CA GLU A 457 8.88 -24.30 -2.72
C GLU A 457 8.51 -24.62 -1.26
N SER A 458 9.01 -25.73 -0.69
CA SER A 458 8.73 -26.12 0.71
C SER A 458 9.31 -25.16 1.75
N MET A 459 10.22 -24.28 1.32
CA MET A 459 10.85 -23.27 2.17
C MET A 459 10.04 -21.97 2.27
N ILE A 460 9.06 -21.76 1.39
CA ILE A 460 8.26 -20.54 1.37
C ILE A 460 7.56 -20.33 2.73
N GLY A 461 7.63 -19.10 3.25
CA GLY A 461 7.09 -18.72 4.55
C GLY A 461 7.99 -19.07 5.76
N LYS A 462 9.12 -19.73 5.55
CA LYS A 462 10.07 -20.02 6.62
C LYS A 462 11.16 -18.96 6.72
N ILE A 463 11.62 -18.68 7.93
CA ILE A 463 12.83 -17.90 8.18
C ILE A 463 13.99 -18.88 8.27
N VAL A 464 14.98 -18.68 7.42
CA VAL A 464 16.17 -19.53 7.32
C VAL A 464 17.44 -18.69 7.38
N THR A 465 18.51 -19.27 7.88
CA THR A 465 19.81 -18.60 7.99
C THR A 465 20.63 -18.83 6.72
N VAL A 466 21.06 -17.74 6.08
CA VAL A 466 21.75 -17.74 4.77
C VAL A 466 23.07 -17.01 4.88
N TYR A 467 24.15 -17.59 4.35
CA TYR A 467 25.44 -16.95 4.15
C TYR A 467 25.39 -16.12 2.85
N LEU A 468 25.70 -14.84 2.93
CA LEU A 468 25.69 -13.89 1.81
C LEU A 468 27.00 -13.93 1.04
N LYS A 469 27.04 -14.67 -0.06
CA LYS A 469 28.26 -14.97 -0.81
C LYS A 469 28.70 -13.79 -1.69
N GLU A 470 27.76 -13.18 -2.38
CA GLU A 470 28.04 -12.13 -3.38
C GLU A 470 26.93 -11.06 -3.40
N ALA A 471 27.31 -9.79 -3.33
CA ALA A 471 26.42 -8.66 -3.52
C ALA A 471 26.28 -8.32 -5.02
N LYS A 472 25.04 -8.15 -5.49
CA LYS A 472 24.67 -7.83 -6.89
C LYS A 472 23.99 -6.46 -7.00
N GLY A 473 24.46 -5.47 -6.25
CA GLY A 473 23.92 -4.12 -6.21
C GLY A 473 22.66 -4.00 -5.33
N PHE A 474 21.54 -4.61 -5.71
CA PHE A 474 20.26 -4.49 -4.97
C PHE A 474 19.80 -5.80 -4.32
N TYR A 475 20.54 -6.87 -4.48
CA TYR A 475 20.25 -8.18 -3.90
C TYR A 475 21.55 -8.96 -3.68
N TYR A 476 21.44 -10.07 -2.98
CA TYR A 476 22.56 -10.98 -2.73
C TYR A 476 22.34 -12.35 -3.36
N MET A 477 23.43 -13.00 -3.76
CA MET A 477 23.47 -14.45 -3.92
C MET A 477 23.97 -15.06 -2.62
N GLY A 478 23.27 -16.08 -2.13
CA GLY A 478 23.58 -16.71 -0.85
C GLY A 478 23.63 -18.23 -0.92
N GLU A 479 23.99 -18.85 0.21
CA GLU A 479 24.00 -20.28 0.44
C GLU A 479 23.33 -20.57 1.78
N LEU A 480 22.46 -21.60 1.83
CA LEU A 480 21.79 -22.01 3.05
C LEU A 480 22.81 -22.50 4.06
N CYS A 481 22.79 -21.97 5.28
CA CYS A 481 23.58 -22.50 6.38
C CYS A 481 22.97 -23.82 6.85
N LYS A 482 23.85 -24.82 7.10
CA LYS A 482 23.45 -26.14 7.61
C LYS A 482 23.10 -26.10 9.08
#